data_8f4cb242ddd668a7d147fa788f085fab
#
_entry.id   8f4cb242ddd668a7d147fa788f085fab
#
_cell.length_a   1.000
_cell.length_b   1.000
_cell.length_c   1.000
_cell.angle_alpha   90.00
_cell.angle_beta   90.00
_cell.angle_gamma   90.00
#
_symmetry.space_group_name_H-M   'P 1'
#
loop_
_entity.id
_entity.type
_entity.pdbx_description
1 polymer ?
#
loop_
_entity_poly.entity_id
_entity_poly.type
_entity_poly.pdbx_seq_one_letter_code
_entity_poly.pdbx_strand_id
1 'polypeptide(L)'
;DAILGLIFNPNVSVVSIGAYGLGLCIALNAALAIIWLSHFRPNIMLCRIVSALAIVAACVVMSYTGLLLGIIPHAVFWQSPLIVVLFVLSSLSCGIALVVLAMMAFRLLAPFWNAARTVLLVDGVLIGVELIVLTVFIASSQQSAPEAVETLVTGDLAALFWTGLVAMGLVVPLAMELASRW
;
A
#
# COMPACT_ATOMS: atom_id res chain seq x y z
N ASP A 1 -9.67 27.38 4.71
CA ASP A 1 -9.02 28.19 3.66
C ASP A 1 -7.71 27.59 3.15
N ALA A 2 -6.94 26.82 3.96
CA ALA A 2 -5.67 26.24 3.54
C ALA A 2 -5.81 25.22 2.38
N ILE A 3 -6.88 24.43 2.34
CA ILE A 3 -7.14 23.42 1.29
C ILE A 3 -7.45 24.08 -0.04
N LEU A 4 -8.23 25.16 -0.02
CA LEU A 4 -8.54 25.94 -1.23
C LEU A 4 -7.29 26.65 -1.77
N GLY A 5 -6.42 27.16 -0.89
CA GLY A 5 -5.14 27.73 -1.27
C GLY A 5 -4.21 26.74 -1.95
N LEU A 6 -4.23 25.46 -1.56
CA LEU A 6 -3.45 24.40 -2.17
C LEU A 6 -3.91 24.06 -3.61
N ILE A 7 -5.21 24.19 -3.85
CA ILE A 7 -5.82 23.91 -5.17
C ILE A 7 -5.58 25.06 -6.15
N PHE A 8 -5.67 26.31 -5.68
CA PHE A 8 -5.60 27.51 -6.52
C PHE A 8 -4.19 28.10 -6.69
N ASN A 9 -3.24 27.75 -5.83
CA ASN A 9 -1.83 28.13 -5.97
C ASN A 9 -0.99 26.85 -6.12
N PRO A 10 -0.74 26.38 -7.34
CA PRO A 10 0.08 25.19 -7.58
C PRO A 10 1.57 25.53 -7.36
N ASN A 11 1.97 25.63 -6.12
CA ASN A 11 3.38 25.56 -5.77
C ASN A 11 3.81 24.10 -6.01
N VAL A 12 4.89 23.91 -6.77
CA VAL A 12 5.47 22.58 -7.04
C VAL A 12 6.13 22.08 -5.75
N SER A 13 5.31 21.81 -4.75
CA SER A 13 5.73 21.13 -3.52
C SER A 13 5.34 19.65 -3.61
N VAL A 14 6.12 18.79 -2.97
CA VAL A 14 5.84 17.35 -2.91
C VAL A 14 4.43 17.09 -2.37
N VAL A 15 3.97 17.90 -1.42
CA VAL A 15 2.62 17.83 -0.84
C VAL A 15 1.54 18.09 -1.90
N SER A 16 1.74 19.07 -2.78
CA SER A 16 0.78 19.40 -3.84
C SER A 16 0.68 18.27 -4.88
N ILE A 17 1.81 17.67 -5.26
CA ILE A 17 1.84 16.53 -6.19
C ILE A 17 1.06 15.36 -5.62
N GLY A 18 1.23 15.05 -4.34
CA GLY A 18 0.47 13.99 -3.67
C GLY A 18 -1.02 14.27 -3.58
N ALA A 19 -1.41 15.51 -3.28
CA ALA A 19 -2.82 15.90 -3.22
C ALA A 19 -3.50 15.78 -4.59
N TYR A 20 -2.85 16.21 -5.67
CA TYR A 20 -3.36 16.04 -7.03
C TYR A 20 -3.41 14.57 -7.46
N GLY A 21 -2.37 13.79 -7.12
CA GLY A 21 -2.35 12.34 -7.38
C GLY A 21 -3.49 11.62 -6.68
N LEU A 22 -3.75 11.95 -5.41
CA LEU A 22 -4.86 11.39 -4.64
C LEU A 22 -6.21 11.81 -5.23
N GLY A 23 -6.40 13.09 -5.58
CA GLY A 23 -7.60 13.59 -6.22
C GLY A 23 -7.89 12.89 -7.55
N LEU A 24 -6.87 12.71 -8.37
CA LEU A 24 -6.97 11.96 -9.63
C LEU A 24 -7.33 10.49 -9.39
N CYS A 25 -6.69 9.84 -8.42
CA CYS A 25 -6.97 8.46 -8.05
C CYS A 25 -8.42 8.28 -7.62
N ILE A 26 -8.94 9.17 -6.77
CA ILE A 26 -10.35 9.16 -6.32
C ILE A 26 -11.28 9.36 -7.52
N ALA A 27 -11.01 10.34 -8.39
CA ALA A 27 -11.85 10.64 -9.55
C ALA A 27 -11.92 9.46 -10.53
N LEU A 28 -10.79 8.80 -10.82
CA LEU A 28 -10.75 7.64 -11.71
C LEU A 28 -11.49 6.44 -11.11
N ASN A 29 -11.34 6.18 -9.81
CA ASN A 29 -12.07 5.10 -9.15
C ASN A 29 -13.57 5.39 -9.06
N ALA A 30 -13.96 6.64 -8.81
CA ALA A 30 -15.37 7.05 -8.85
C ALA A 30 -15.97 6.89 -10.26
N ALA A 31 -15.23 7.26 -11.30
CA ALA A 31 -15.64 7.06 -12.69
C ALA A 31 -15.83 5.56 -13.00
N LEU A 32 -14.91 4.69 -12.56
CA LEU A 32 -15.07 3.24 -12.72
C LEU A 32 -16.30 2.73 -11.97
N ALA A 33 -16.52 3.17 -10.73
CA ALA A 33 -17.69 2.78 -9.95
C ALA A 33 -18.99 3.21 -10.66
N ILE A 34 -19.07 4.43 -11.19
CA ILE A 34 -20.23 4.93 -11.92
C ILE A 34 -20.45 4.10 -13.19
N ILE A 35 -19.40 3.77 -13.96
CA ILE A 35 -19.48 2.94 -15.16
C ILE A 35 -20.06 1.56 -14.84
N TRP A 36 -19.60 0.93 -13.72
CA TRP A 36 -20.06 -0.40 -13.34
C TRP A 36 -21.45 -0.41 -12.69
N LEU A 37 -21.85 0.66 -11.98
CA LEU A 37 -23.19 0.79 -11.39
C LEU A 37 -24.22 1.26 -12.42
N SER A 38 -23.81 1.92 -13.49
CA SER A 38 -24.71 2.34 -14.56
C SER A 38 -25.21 1.12 -15.35
N HIS A 39 -26.50 1.08 -15.65
CA HIS A 39 -27.14 0.00 -16.41
C HIS A 39 -26.74 -0.02 -17.91
N PHE A 40 -25.87 0.88 -18.32
CA PHE A 40 -25.31 0.92 -19.67
C PHE A 40 -24.26 -0.17 -19.84
N ARG A 41 -24.27 -0.86 -20.98
CA ARG A 41 -23.20 -1.83 -21.31
C ARG A 41 -21.87 -1.10 -21.39
N PRO A 42 -20.93 -1.33 -20.46
CA PRO A 42 -19.69 -0.59 -20.45
C PRO A 42 -18.84 -0.96 -21.67
N ASN A 43 -18.27 0.05 -22.30
CA ASN A 43 -17.25 -0.19 -23.31
C ASN A 43 -16.00 -0.78 -22.61
N ILE A 44 -15.70 -2.06 -22.88
CA ILE A 44 -14.61 -2.79 -22.27
C ILE A 44 -13.27 -2.07 -22.47
N MET A 45 -13.07 -1.44 -23.62
CA MET A 45 -11.84 -0.70 -23.91
C MET A 45 -11.72 0.54 -23.01
N LEU A 46 -12.80 1.28 -22.81
CA LEU A 46 -12.84 2.43 -21.90
C LEU A 46 -12.53 2.01 -20.47
N CYS A 47 -13.16 0.93 -19.99
CA CYS A 47 -12.89 0.39 -18.64
C CYS A 47 -11.41 0.01 -18.47
N ARG A 48 -10.81 -0.63 -19.46
CA ARG A 48 -9.37 -1.00 -19.41
C ARG A 48 -8.46 0.22 -19.34
N ILE A 49 -8.73 1.26 -20.15
CA ILE A 49 -7.93 2.49 -20.14
C ILE A 49 -8.05 3.18 -18.78
N VAL A 50 -9.28 3.37 -18.28
CA VAL A 50 -9.50 4.05 -16.99
C VAL A 50 -8.89 3.24 -15.85
N SER A 51 -8.99 1.90 -15.87
CA SER A 51 -8.34 1.04 -14.87
C SER A 51 -6.81 1.14 -14.93
N ALA A 52 -6.22 1.17 -16.12
CA ALA A 52 -4.77 1.33 -16.25
C ALA A 52 -4.30 2.68 -15.69
N LEU A 53 -5.02 3.76 -15.99
CA LEU A 53 -4.74 5.08 -15.43
C LEU A 53 -4.92 5.12 -13.92
N ALA A 54 -5.94 4.44 -13.39
CA ALA A 54 -6.17 4.33 -11.94
C ALA A 54 -5.03 3.58 -11.23
N ILE A 55 -4.49 2.52 -11.85
CA ILE A 55 -3.33 1.78 -11.32
C ILE A 55 -2.10 2.69 -11.27
N VAL A 56 -1.82 3.43 -12.34
CA VAL A 56 -0.68 4.37 -12.36
C VAL A 56 -0.84 5.46 -11.30
N ALA A 57 -2.04 6.05 -11.18
CA ALA A 57 -2.32 7.05 -10.15
C ALA A 57 -2.17 6.47 -8.73
N ALA A 58 -2.61 5.23 -8.49
CA ALA A 58 -2.45 4.55 -7.23
C ALA A 58 -0.96 4.31 -6.89
N CYS A 59 -0.14 3.88 -7.86
CA CYS A 59 1.31 3.72 -7.66
C CYS A 59 1.99 5.04 -7.28
N VAL A 60 1.58 6.14 -7.90
CA VAL A 60 2.09 7.48 -7.55
C VAL A 60 1.73 7.83 -6.10
N VAL A 61 0.47 7.59 -5.69
CA VAL A 61 0.01 7.88 -4.32
C VAL A 61 0.74 7.01 -3.28
N MET A 62 0.92 5.72 -3.55
CA MET A 62 1.66 4.81 -2.66
C MET A 62 3.11 5.27 -2.47
N SER A 63 3.79 5.59 -3.57
CA SER A 63 5.18 6.06 -3.55
C SER A 63 5.32 7.42 -2.85
N TYR A 64 4.38 8.32 -3.10
CA TYR A 64 4.33 9.64 -2.48
C TYR A 64 4.27 9.56 -0.95
N THR A 65 3.50 8.63 -0.38
CA THR A 65 3.37 8.49 1.07
C THR A 65 4.74 8.17 1.72
N GLY A 66 5.50 7.27 1.11
CA GLY A 66 6.86 6.95 1.56
C GLY A 66 7.84 8.13 1.37
N LEU A 67 7.76 8.84 0.24
CA LEU A 67 8.59 10.00 -0.03
C LEU A 67 8.33 11.16 0.94
N LEU A 68 7.06 11.36 1.35
CA LEU A 68 6.69 12.40 2.29
C LEU A 68 7.39 12.22 3.64
N LEU A 69 7.52 10.98 4.11
CA LEU A 69 8.27 10.68 5.34
C LEU A 69 9.77 10.98 5.19
N GLY A 70 10.34 10.71 4.01
CA GLY A 70 11.76 10.97 3.72
C GLY A 70 12.15 12.45 3.66
N ILE A 71 11.20 13.37 3.56
CA ILE A 71 11.46 14.83 3.51
C ILE A 71 11.64 15.43 4.91
N ILE A 72 11.31 14.72 5.99
CA ILE A 72 11.44 15.22 7.36
C ILE A 72 12.93 15.37 7.71
N PRO A 73 13.47 16.61 7.87
CA PRO A 73 14.91 16.85 7.91
C PRO A 73 15.61 16.25 9.14
N HIS A 74 14.90 16.09 10.24
CA HIS A 74 15.45 15.65 11.53
C HIS A 74 15.30 14.14 11.81
N ALA A 75 14.69 13.40 10.89
CA ALA A 75 14.43 11.98 11.06
C ALA A 75 15.22 11.14 10.03
N VAL A 76 16.52 11.02 10.23
CA VAL A 76 17.44 10.26 9.35
C VAL A 76 16.96 8.83 9.10
N PHE A 77 16.30 8.23 10.10
CA PHE A 77 15.69 6.90 10.01
C PHE A 77 14.67 6.79 8.85
N TRP A 78 13.88 7.85 8.60
CA TRP A 78 12.84 7.87 7.57
C TRP A 78 13.35 8.23 6.16
N GLN A 79 14.60 8.71 6.03
CA GLN A 79 15.18 9.15 4.75
C GLN A 79 15.63 8.00 3.84
N SER A 80 15.47 6.76 4.27
CA SER A 80 15.83 5.59 3.47
C SER A 80 14.85 5.37 2.30
N PRO A 81 15.32 5.15 1.07
CA PRO A 81 14.45 4.82 -0.07
C PRO A 81 13.72 3.48 0.12
N LEU A 82 14.21 2.61 1.01
CA LEU A 82 13.56 1.34 1.34
C LEU A 82 12.19 1.53 1.98
N ILE A 83 11.94 2.66 2.65
CA ILE A 83 10.62 3.00 3.18
C ILE A 83 9.59 3.16 2.07
N VAL A 84 9.95 3.80 0.97
CA VAL A 84 9.04 3.94 -0.19
C VAL A 84 8.66 2.55 -0.72
N VAL A 85 9.65 1.65 -0.82
CA VAL A 85 9.41 0.27 -1.26
C VAL A 85 8.51 -0.47 -0.28
N LEU A 86 8.73 -0.35 1.02
CA LEU A 86 7.88 -0.94 2.06
C LEU A 86 6.43 -0.43 1.95
N PHE A 87 6.23 0.88 1.78
CA PHE A 87 4.88 1.45 1.62
C PHE A 87 4.15 0.91 0.38
N VAL A 88 4.86 0.76 -0.73
CA VAL A 88 4.27 0.20 -1.96
C VAL A 88 3.90 -1.27 -1.77
N LEU A 89 4.81 -2.09 -1.22
CA LEU A 89 4.56 -3.52 -0.98
C LEU A 89 3.40 -3.73 -0.01
N SER A 90 3.42 -3.03 1.13
CA SER A 90 2.37 -3.10 2.14
C SER A 90 1.02 -2.66 1.61
N SER A 91 0.97 -1.58 0.82
CA SER A 91 -0.26 -1.10 0.20
C SER A 91 -0.84 -2.10 -0.81
N LEU A 92 0.01 -2.77 -1.58
CA LEU A 92 -0.43 -3.82 -2.52
C LEU A 92 -1.00 -5.01 -1.77
N SER A 93 -0.32 -5.50 -0.73
CA SER A 93 -0.78 -6.60 0.12
C SER A 93 -2.11 -6.27 0.81
N CYS A 94 -2.23 -5.08 1.41
CA CYS A 94 -3.50 -4.62 1.99
C CYS A 94 -4.63 -4.56 0.95
N GLY A 95 -4.32 -4.11 -0.28
CA GLY A 95 -5.29 -4.07 -1.38
C GLY A 95 -5.80 -5.47 -1.75
N ILE A 96 -4.91 -6.44 -1.83
CA ILE A 96 -5.23 -7.85 -2.07
C ILE A 96 -6.11 -8.39 -0.94
N ALA A 97 -5.71 -8.19 0.31
CA ALA A 97 -6.49 -8.62 1.47
C ALA A 97 -7.92 -8.06 1.46
N LEU A 98 -8.09 -6.78 1.10
CA LEU A 98 -9.41 -6.16 0.97
C LEU A 98 -10.26 -6.79 -0.14
N VAL A 99 -9.65 -7.12 -1.28
CA VAL A 99 -10.36 -7.80 -2.39
C VAL A 99 -10.82 -9.19 -1.95
N VAL A 100 -9.96 -9.97 -1.31
CA VAL A 100 -10.30 -11.30 -0.80
C VAL A 100 -11.39 -11.21 0.27
N LEU A 101 -11.30 -10.25 1.19
CA LEU A 101 -12.31 -10.00 2.20
C LEU A 101 -13.67 -9.65 1.56
N ALA A 102 -13.69 -8.81 0.55
CA ALA A 102 -14.90 -8.48 -0.20
C ALA A 102 -15.46 -9.72 -0.90
N MET A 103 -14.62 -10.55 -1.53
CA MET A 103 -15.07 -11.81 -2.14
C MET A 103 -15.70 -12.76 -1.10
N MET A 104 -15.17 -12.80 0.11
CA MET A 104 -15.75 -13.58 1.21
C MET A 104 -17.11 -12.99 1.65
N ALA A 105 -17.19 -11.68 1.86
CA ALA A 105 -18.40 -11.00 2.30
C ALA A 105 -19.58 -11.17 1.31
N PHE A 106 -19.28 -11.12 0.02
CA PHE A 106 -20.28 -11.31 -1.04
C PHE A 106 -20.47 -12.76 -1.48
N ARG A 107 -19.86 -13.72 -0.76
CA ARG A 107 -19.91 -15.18 -1.08
C ARG A 107 -19.43 -15.53 -2.50
N LEU A 108 -18.53 -14.73 -3.05
CA LEU A 108 -17.96 -14.92 -4.38
C LEU A 108 -16.71 -15.81 -4.37
N LEU A 109 -16.23 -16.22 -3.19
CA LEU A 109 -15.00 -17.00 -3.06
C LEU A 109 -15.11 -18.37 -3.75
N ALA A 110 -16.23 -19.08 -3.55
CA ALA A 110 -16.43 -20.40 -4.12
C ALA A 110 -16.41 -20.42 -5.66
N PRO A 111 -17.18 -19.57 -6.38
CA PRO A 111 -17.17 -19.58 -7.84
C PRO A 111 -15.85 -19.08 -8.44
N PHE A 112 -15.09 -18.24 -7.71
CA PHE A 112 -13.81 -17.65 -8.18
C PHE A 112 -12.57 -18.19 -7.42
N TRP A 113 -12.67 -19.40 -6.85
CA TRP A 113 -11.61 -19.97 -6.03
C TRP A 113 -10.23 -19.99 -6.70
N ASN A 114 -10.16 -20.37 -7.98
CA ASN A 114 -8.88 -20.39 -8.70
C ASN A 114 -8.24 -19.00 -8.84
N ALA A 115 -9.06 -17.98 -9.10
CA ALA A 115 -8.58 -16.62 -9.16
C ALA A 115 -8.13 -16.12 -7.77
N ALA A 116 -8.93 -16.36 -6.74
CA ALA A 116 -8.59 -16.02 -5.36
C ALA A 116 -7.29 -16.68 -4.91
N ARG A 117 -7.12 -17.98 -5.21
CA ARG A 117 -5.87 -18.72 -4.91
C ARG A 117 -4.66 -18.10 -5.58
N THR A 118 -4.77 -17.69 -6.85
CA THR A 118 -3.65 -17.04 -7.56
C THR A 118 -3.30 -15.70 -6.91
N VAL A 119 -4.30 -14.91 -6.54
CA VAL A 119 -4.11 -13.61 -5.88
C VAL A 119 -3.47 -13.79 -4.51
N LEU A 120 -3.90 -14.77 -3.71
CA LEU A 120 -3.28 -15.12 -2.43
C LEU A 120 -1.82 -15.59 -2.59
N LEU A 121 -1.51 -16.34 -3.64
CA LEU A 121 -0.12 -16.73 -3.93
C LEU A 121 0.77 -15.51 -4.20
N VAL A 122 0.26 -14.55 -4.96
CA VAL A 122 0.97 -13.29 -5.23
C VAL A 122 1.17 -12.50 -3.93
N ASP A 123 0.16 -12.46 -3.07
CA ASP A 123 0.24 -11.78 -1.78
C ASP A 123 1.30 -12.42 -0.86
N GLY A 124 1.33 -13.73 -0.75
CA GLY A 124 2.36 -14.45 0.02
C GLY A 124 3.79 -14.15 -0.47
N VAL A 125 3.98 -13.98 -1.79
CA VAL A 125 5.28 -13.54 -2.33
C VAL A 125 5.57 -12.09 -1.94
N LEU A 126 4.56 -11.19 -2.03
CA LEU A 126 4.72 -9.78 -1.63
C LEU A 126 5.10 -9.66 -0.15
N ILE A 127 4.42 -10.38 0.74
CA ILE A 127 4.73 -10.40 2.19
C ILE A 127 6.15 -10.94 2.42
N GLY A 128 6.55 -12.00 1.70
CA GLY A 128 7.91 -12.53 1.78
C GLY A 128 8.97 -11.50 1.38
N VAL A 129 8.74 -10.78 0.29
CA VAL A 129 9.61 -9.68 -0.15
C VAL A 129 9.61 -8.54 0.87
N GLU A 130 8.45 -8.18 1.41
CA GLU A 130 8.31 -7.14 2.44
C GLU A 130 9.12 -7.46 3.69
N LEU A 131 9.12 -8.72 4.16
CA LEU A 131 9.94 -9.18 5.28
C LEU A 131 11.44 -9.02 5.00
N ILE A 132 11.88 -9.36 3.79
CA ILE A 132 13.28 -9.19 3.37
C ILE A 132 13.63 -7.70 3.36
N VAL A 133 12.81 -6.86 2.72
CA VAL A 133 13.06 -5.41 2.64
C VAL A 133 13.06 -4.77 4.02
N LEU A 134 12.15 -5.19 4.90
CA LEU A 134 12.10 -4.73 6.29
C LEU A 134 13.39 -5.08 7.05
N THR A 135 13.88 -6.31 6.89
CA THR A 135 15.12 -6.77 7.52
C THR A 135 16.33 -5.96 7.03
N VAL A 136 16.42 -5.74 5.71
CA VAL A 136 17.47 -4.92 5.09
C VAL A 136 17.36 -3.46 5.55
N PHE A 137 16.15 -2.93 5.66
CA PHE A 137 15.91 -1.57 6.16
C PHE A 137 16.40 -1.40 7.59
N ILE A 138 16.07 -2.32 8.51
CA ILE A 138 16.54 -2.27 9.89
C ILE A 138 18.06 -2.37 9.97
N ALA A 139 18.65 -3.31 9.20
CA ALA A 139 20.11 -3.52 9.20
C ALA A 139 20.85 -2.30 8.66
N SER A 140 20.34 -1.65 7.61
CA SER A 140 20.95 -0.43 7.05
C SER A 140 20.78 0.80 7.98
N SER A 141 19.61 0.89 8.63
CA SER A 141 19.30 1.98 9.55
C SER A 141 20.08 1.90 10.85
N GLN A 142 20.60 0.72 11.22
CA GLN A 142 21.44 0.54 12.40
C GLN A 142 22.77 1.32 12.33
N GLN A 143 23.24 1.60 11.11
CA GLN A 143 24.44 2.41 10.89
C GLN A 143 24.18 3.92 10.90
N SER A 144 23.01 4.35 10.45
CA SER A 144 22.66 5.77 10.28
C SER A 144 21.83 6.35 11.43
N ALA A 145 21.05 5.54 12.13
CA ALA A 145 20.18 5.95 13.22
C ALA A 145 20.03 4.83 14.28
N PRO A 146 21.11 4.46 14.99
CA PRO A 146 21.11 3.35 15.93
C PRO A 146 20.09 3.51 17.07
N GLU A 147 19.93 4.71 17.60
CA GLU A 147 18.96 5.01 18.68
C GLU A 147 17.51 4.76 18.25
N ALA A 148 17.16 5.10 16.99
CA ALA A 148 15.82 4.87 16.46
C ALA A 148 15.56 3.37 16.29
N VAL A 149 16.55 2.61 15.83
CA VAL A 149 16.45 1.15 15.69
C VAL A 149 16.34 0.49 17.07
N GLU A 150 17.12 0.92 18.04
CA GLU A 150 17.05 0.41 19.41
C GLU A 150 15.66 0.65 20.03
N THR A 151 15.13 1.87 19.90
CA THR A 151 13.79 2.21 20.38
C THR A 151 12.70 1.35 19.71
N LEU A 152 12.86 1.03 18.43
CA LEU A 152 11.90 0.26 17.65
C LEU A 152 11.97 -1.25 17.97
N VAL A 153 13.18 -1.81 18.08
CA VAL A 153 13.40 -3.26 18.15
C VAL A 153 13.40 -3.78 19.58
N THR A 154 13.96 -3.03 20.54
CA THR A 154 14.17 -3.43 21.93
C THR A 154 13.65 -2.42 22.96
N GLY A 155 13.33 -1.19 22.56
CA GLY A 155 12.86 -0.11 23.41
C GLY A 155 11.35 -0.06 23.59
N ASP A 156 10.84 1.15 23.85
CA ASP A 156 9.43 1.39 24.21
C ASP A 156 8.43 0.99 23.10
N LEU A 157 8.86 1.01 21.84
CA LEU A 157 8.03 0.65 20.70
C LEU A 157 8.16 -0.82 20.28
N ALA A 158 9.03 -1.60 20.94
CA ALA A 158 9.29 -2.99 20.56
C ALA A 158 8.03 -3.87 20.59
N ALA A 159 7.16 -3.68 21.57
CA ALA A 159 5.90 -4.44 21.65
C ALA A 159 5.00 -4.16 20.43
N LEU A 160 4.84 -2.90 20.04
CA LEU A 160 4.04 -2.52 18.87
C LEU A 160 4.68 -2.99 17.57
N PHE A 161 6.01 -2.91 17.46
CA PHE A 161 6.73 -3.35 16.29
C PHE A 161 6.59 -4.87 16.09
N TRP A 162 6.92 -5.67 17.10
CA TRP A 162 6.91 -7.14 16.97
C TRP A 162 5.50 -7.72 16.91
N THR A 163 4.58 -7.26 17.78
CA THR A 163 3.21 -7.81 17.79
C THR A 163 2.31 -7.20 16.74
N GLY A 164 2.38 -5.88 16.51
CA GLY A 164 1.53 -5.18 15.56
C GLY A 164 2.00 -5.38 14.13
N LEU A 165 3.22 -4.94 13.82
CA LEU A 165 3.70 -4.92 12.45
C LEU A 165 4.19 -6.31 12.00
N VAL A 166 5.09 -6.95 12.77
CA VAL A 166 5.69 -8.22 12.33
C VAL A 166 4.72 -9.38 12.50
N ALA A 167 4.19 -9.60 13.71
CA ALA A 167 3.33 -10.76 13.94
C ALA A 167 1.97 -10.62 13.23
N MET A 168 1.21 -9.56 13.52
CA MET A 168 -0.16 -9.40 13.00
C MET A 168 -0.17 -8.92 11.54
N GLY A 169 0.76 -8.06 11.15
CA GLY A 169 0.80 -7.48 9.80
C GLY A 169 1.44 -8.39 8.74
N LEU A 170 2.41 -9.23 9.11
CA LEU A 170 3.19 -10.02 8.14
C LEU A 170 3.11 -11.53 8.40
N VAL A 171 3.42 -11.98 9.62
CA VAL A 171 3.54 -13.43 9.90
C VAL A 171 2.17 -14.14 9.90
N VAL A 172 1.16 -13.55 10.53
CA VAL A 172 -0.19 -14.15 10.56
C VAL A 172 -0.81 -14.23 9.17
N PRO A 173 -0.85 -13.18 8.33
CA PRO A 173 -1.33 -13.29 6.97
C PRO A 173 -0.58 -14.33 6.15
N LEU A 174 0.75 -14.33 6.21
CA LEU A 174 1.58 -15.32 5.52
C LEU A 174 1.28 -16.75 5.97
N ALA A 175 1.12 -16.98 7.27
CA ALA A 175 0.76 -18.30 7.81
C ALA A 175 -0.62 -18.75 7.35
N MET A 176 -1.62 -17.83 7.32
CA MET A 176 -2.96 -18.12 6.83
C MET A 176 -2.95 -18.48 5.33
N GLU A 177 -2.16 -17.78 4.53
CA GLU A 177 -2.02 -18.08 3.11
C GLU A 177 -1.35 -19.43 2.86
N LEU A 178 -0.30 -19.74 3.62
CA LEU A 178 0.35 -21.04 3.56
C LEU A 178 -0.58 -22.17 3.99
N ALA A 179 -1.37 -21.95 5.05
CA ALA A 179 -2.37 -22.92 5.53
C ALA A 179 -3.51 -23.14 4.52
N SER A 180 -3.91 -22.11 3.77
CA SER A 180 -4.96 -22.20 2.75
C SER A 180 -4.57 -23.07 1.53
N ARG A 181 -3.31 -23.49 1.44
CA ARG A 181 -2.80 -24.34 0.36
C ARG A 181 -3.08 -25.83 0.58
N TRP A 182 -3.38 -26.21 1.81
CA TRP A 182 -3.72 -27.58 2.23
C TRP A 182 -5.23 -27.75 2.40
#